data_210004c6ef112e0272e7de82692bb74c
#
_entry.id   210004c6ef112e0272e7de82692bb74c
#
_cell.length_a   1.000
_cell.length_b   1.000
_cell.length_c   1.000
_cell.angle_alpha   90.00
_cell.angle_beta   90.00
_cell.angle_gamma   90.00
#
_symmetry.space_group_name_H-M   'P 1'
#
loop_
_entity.id
_entity.type
_entity.pdbx_description
1 polymer ?
#
loop_
_entity_poly.entity_id
_entity_poly.type
_entity_poly.pdbx_seq_one_letter_code
_entity_poly.pdbx_strand_id
1 'polypeptide(L)'
;MAVVPGAGSYAAEKRVRTHSVFSDAGHSDAQASGVSAAWFKLSSLDVAKGRALTAEDEASLAAVAVLGHQAATDLFPGADPIGQLAKVNHVWVEVVGVLADRDLGKEDFEGVKLGLESNRIYLPLASARARFRFQPQEDEIDRFLLRLDDPNQLAGGAGVLAALLDQRHAGMADYQLVVPQQLFQQHQKTQRIFQVVMGAIAGVSLLVGGIGIMNIMLANVLERRREIGLMRALGARRRDVIAQFLREASVICIAGALLGLVLGAILAYLIAAFAGWQVA
;
A
#
# COMPACT_ATOMS: atom_id res chain seq x y z
N MET A 1 7.95 25.86 -13.10
CA MET A 1 7.58 24.51 -13.60
C MET A 1 8.48 24.02 -14.74
N ALA A 2 9.03 24.86 -15.58
CA ALA A 2 9.97 24.47 -16.66
C ALA A 2 11.34 23.91 -16.17
N VAL A 3 11.57 23.84 -14.85
CA VAL A 3 12.89 23.51 -14.27
C VAL A 3 13.02 22.01 -13.93
N VAL A 4 11.91 21.29 -13.77
CA VAL A 4 11.95 19.84 -13.49
C VAL A 4 11.76 19.09 -14.80
N PRO A 5 12.79 18.36 -15.28
CA PRO A 5 12.69 17.61 -16.54
C PRO A 5 11.62 16.52 -16.43
N GLY A 6 10.76 16.41 -17.46
CA GLY A 6 9.72 15.38 -17.51
C GLY A 6 8.50 15.65 -16.63
N ALA A 7 8.33 16.85 -16.07
CA ALA A 7 7.13 17.23 -15.33
C ALA A 7 5.92 17.30 -16.28
N GLY A 8 4.99 16.35 -16.17
CA GLY A 8 3.77 16.29 -16.98
C GLY A 8 2.63 17.10 -16.41
N SER A 9 2.26 16.83 -15.16
CA SER A 9 1.15 17.52 -14.49
C SER A 9 1.41 17.69 -13.01
N TYR A 10 0.79 18.69 -12.43
CA TYR A 10 0.92 18.98 -11.00
C TYR A 10 -0.43 19.32 -10.37
N ALA A 11 -0.50 19.11 -9.06
CA ALA A 11 -1.64 19.52 -8.26
C ALA A 11 -1.17 20.05 -6.90
N ALA A 12 -1.91 21.00 -6.37
CA ALA A 12 -1.63 21.62 -5.08
C ALA A 12 -2.83 21.47 -4.15
N GLU A 13 -2.55 21.35 -2.86
CA GLU A 13 -3.54 21.31 -1.78
C GLU A 13 -3.16 22.35 -0.72
N LYS A 14 -4.18 23.08 -0.26
CA LYS A 14 -4.14 23.95 0.92
C LYS A 14 -5.23 23.48 1.90
N ARG A 15 -4.84 23.05 3.07
CA ARG A 15 -5.80 22.65 4.12
C ARG A 15 -6.47 23.88 4.72
N VAL A 16 -7.77 23.80 4.88
CA VAL A 16 -8.56 24.83 5.57
C VAL A 16 -8.73 24.38 7.02
N ARG A 17 -8.45 25.26 7.98
CA ARG A 17 -8.79 24.99 9.38
C ARG A 17 -10.29 24.91 9.51
N THR A 18 -10.81 23.68 9.58
CA THR A 18 -12.23 23.41 9.65
C THR A 18 -12.64 23.28 11.09
N HIS A 19 -13.57 24.09 11.54
CA HIS A 19 -14.11 24.06 12.89
C HIS A 19 -15.55 23.53 12.92
N SER A 20 -16.28 23.70 11.83
CA SER A 20 -17.67 23.32 11.74
C SER A 20 -18.10 23.13 10.30
N VAL A 21 -18.83 22.06 10.05
CA VAL A 21 -19.47 21.78 8.76
C VAL A 21 -20.91 21.40 9.01
N PHE A 22 -21.83 22.13 8.38
CA PHE A 22 -23.27 21.95 8.53
C PHE A 22 -23.98 21.98 7.18
N SER A 23 -25.10 21.29 7.14
CA SER A 23 -26.15 21.48 6.13
C SER A 23 -27.50 21.72 6.84
N ASP A 24 -28.55 21.88 6.09
CA ASP A 24 -29.90 21.96 6.67
C ASP A 24 -30.35 20.63 7.30
N ALA A 25 -29.71 19.50 6.92
CA ALA A 25 -30.09 18.14 7.32
C ALA A 25 -29.13 17.48 8.31
N GLY A 26 -27.87 17.94 8.41
CA GLY A 26 -26.86 17.25 9.22
C GLY A 26 -25.63 18.10 9.51
N HIS A 27 -24.70 17.49 10.24
CA HIS A 27 -23.39 18.06 10.54
C HIS A 27 -22.31 17.00 10.34
N SER A 28 -21.09 17.42 10.03
CA SER A 28 -19.93 16.54 9.86
C SER A 28 -18.69 17.17 10.48
N ASP A 29 -17.76 16.34 10.92
CA ASP A 29 -16.40 16.74 11.34
C ASP A 29 -15.39 16.69 10.18
N ALA A 30 -15.88 16.64 8.94
CA ALA A 30 -15.09 16.59 7.73
C ALA A 30 -14.10 17.75 7.63
N GLN A 31 -12.90 17.45 7.15
CA GLN A 31 -11.87 18.44 6.92
C GLN A 31 -11.95 19.02 5.52
N ALA A 32 -11.93 20.34 5.40
CA ALA A 32 -11.93 21.01 4.11
C ALA A 32 -10.51 21.27 3.60
N SER A 33 -10.34 21.11 2.29
CA SER A 33 -9.08 21.41 1.59
C SER A 33 -9.37 22.13 0.28
N GLY A 34 -8.64 23.19 0.01
CA GLY A 34 -8.59 23.80 -1.31
C GLY A 34 -7.63 23.04 -2.20
N VAL A 35 -8.09 22.58 -3.35
CA VAL A 35 -7.28 21.77 -4.29
C VAL A 35 -7.35 22.33 -5.70
N SER A 36 -6.28 22.14 -6.47
CA SER A 36 -6.31 22.48 -7.90
C SER A 36 -7.13 21.44 -8.68
N ALA A 37 -7.67 21.82 -9.84
CA ALA A 37 -8.52 20.97 -10.66
C ALA A 37 -7.84 19.62 -11.04
N ALA A 38 -6.51 19.61 -11.19
CA ALA A 38 -5.76 18.39 -11.50
C ALA A 38 -5.66 17.40 -10.33
N TRP A 39 -6.04 17.79 -9.11
CA TRP A 39 -5.92 16.98 -7.89
C TRP A 39 -6.60 15.62 -8.00
N PHE A 40 -7.85 15.59 -8.44
CA PHE A 40 -8.64 14.37 -8.54
C PHE A 40 -7.99 13.35 -9.46
N LYS A 41 -7.47 13.80 -10.61
CA LYS A 41 -6.78 12.93 -11.58
C LYS A 41 -5.44 12.41 -11.05
N LEU A 42 -4.65 13.25 -10.36
CA LEU A 42 -3.35 12.85 -9.83
C LEU A 42 -3.47 11.97 -8.59
N SER A 43 -4.48 12.20 -7.75
CA SER A 43 -4.78 11.38 -6.56
C SER A 43 -5.63 10.15 -6.88
N SER A 44 -5.98 9.94 -8.18
CA SER A 44 -6.87 8.85 -8.61
C SER A 44 -8.19 8.82 -7.85
N LEU A 45 -8.75 9.97 -7.51
CA LEU A 45 -10.04 10.11 -6.83
C LEU A 45 -11.16 10.11 -7.86
N ASP A 46 -12.00 9.08 -7.81
CA ASP A 46 -13.14 8.94 -8.71
C ASP A 46 -14.38 9.58 -8.11
N VAL A 47 -15.14 10.31 -8.92
CA VAL A 47 -16.41 10.92 -8.54
C VAL A 47 -17.53 9.93 -8.88
N ALA A 48 -18.29 9.51 -7.87
CA ALA A 48 -19.41 8.58 -8.04
C ALA A 48 -20.69 9.29 -8.50
N LYS A 49 -20.91 10.52 -8.04
CA LYS A 49 -22.09 11.33 -8.40
C LYS A 49 -21.66 12.76 -8.70
N GLY A 50 -22.31 13.38 -9.68
CA GLY A 50 -22.01 14.75 -10.07
C GLY A 50 -20.73 14.87 -10.90
N ARG A 51 -19.92 15.90 -10.64
CA ARG A 51 -18.68 16.20 -11.36
C ARG A 51 -17.53 16.57 -10.43
N ALA A 52 -16.30 16.40 -10.88
CA ALA A 52 -15.11 16.93 -10.22
C ALA A 52 -15.01 18.44 -10.38
N LEU A 53 -14.10 19.07 -9.60
CA LEU A 53 -13.75 20.48 -9.76
C LEU A 53 -13.03 20.70 -11.09
N THR A 54 -13.35 21.81 -11.72
CA THR A 54 -12.78 22.21 -13.02
C THR A 54 -11.88 23.44 -12.86
N ALA A 55 -11.05 23.68 -13.88
CA ALA A 55 -10.24 24.91 -13.94
C ALA A 55 -11.12 26.18 -14.04
N GLU A 56 -12.34 26.06 -14.56
CA GLU A 56 -13.30 27.16 -14.63
C GLU A 56 -13.84 27.52 -13.26
N ASP A 57 -14.11 26.52 -12.40
CA ASP A 57 -14.50 26.76 -11.00
C ASP A 57 -13.39 27.51 -10.23
N GLU A 58 -12.14 27.19 -10.52
CA GLU A 58 -10.99 27.86 -9.93
C GLU A 58 -10.83 29.31 -10.44
N ALA A 59 -10.98 29.51 -11.75
CA ALA A 59 -10.85 30.83 -12.37
C ALA A 59 -11.98 31.80 -11.97
N SER A 60 -13.21 31.28 -11.82
CA SER A 60 -14.39 32.07 -11.39
C SER A 60 -14.51 32.25 -9.88
N LEU A 61 -13.60 31.68 -9.10
CA LEU A 61 -13.68 31.62 -7.64
C LEU A 61 -15.04 31.04 -7.16
N ALA A 62 -15.54 30.02 -7.86
CA ALA A 62 -16.83 29.43 -7.58
C ALA A 62 -16.91 28.87 -6.15
N ALA A 63 -18.05 29.09 -5.49
CA ALA A 63 -18.31 28.55 -4.15
C ALA A 63 -18.91 27.13 -4.28
N VAL A 64 -18.13 26.20 -4.84
CA VAL A 64 -18.53 24.80 -5.06
C VAL A 64 -17.66 23.84 -4.28
N ALA A 65 -18.20 22.65 -3.99
CA ALA A 65 -17.49 21.61 -3.24
C ALA A 65 -17.74 20.22 -3.82
N VAL A 66 -16.72 19.37 -3.71
CA VAL A 66 -16.84 17.92 -3.87
C VAL A 66 -16.68 17.27 -2.50
N LEU A 67 -17.63 16.44 -2.11
CA LEU A 67 -17.66 15.79 -0.81
C LEU A 67 -17.06 14.39 -0.90
N GLY A 68 -16.34 13.96 0.12
CA GLY A 68 -16.05 12.55 0.35
C GLY A 68 -17.32 11.78 0.70
N HIS A 69 -17.33 10.49 0.52
CA HIS A 69 -18.53 9.65 0.72
C HIS A 69 -19.10 9.77 2.15
N GLN A 70 -18.25 9.69 3.17
CA GLN A 70 -18.67 9.82 4.57
C GLN A 70 -19.21 11.22 4.86
N ALA A 71 -18.49 12.26 4.42
CA ALA A 71 -18.95 13.64 4.60
C ALA A 71 -20.31 13.91 3.95
N ALA A 72 -20.56 13.32 2.78
CA ALA A 72 -21.86 13.42 2.10
C ALA A 72 -22.98 12.72 2.88
N THR A 73 -22.69 11.55 3.43
CA THR A 73 -23.65 10.76 4.24
C THR A 73 -24.01 11.48 5.54
N ASP A 74 -23.01 12.08 6.21
CA ASP A 74 -23.21 12.80 7.48
C ASP A 74 -23.98 14.11 7.29
N LEU A 75 -23.68 14.84 6.20
CA LEU A 75 -24.32 16.13 5.92
C LEU A 75 -25.75 15.97 5.35
N PHE A 76 -25.98 14.93 4.53
CA PHE A 76 -27.24 14.75 3.81
C PHE A 76 -27.78 13.32 3.98
N PRO A 77 -28.17 12.91 5.21
CA PRO A 77 -28.62 11.56 5.47
C PRO A 77 -29.87 11.23 4.66
N GLY A 78 -29.76 10.30 3.72
CA GLY A 78 -30.86 9.81 2.89
C GLY A 78 -31.31 10.74 1.76
N ALA A 79 -30.68 11.90 1.56
CA ALA A 79 -30.97 12.83 0.46
C ALA A 79 -29.86 12.84 -0.59
N ASP A 80 -30.17 13.29 -1.81
CA ASP A 80 -29.14 13.53 -2.81
C ASP A 80 -28.41 14.85 -2.51
N PRO A 81 -27.09 14.82 -2.26
CA PRO A 81 -26.32 16.00 -1.91
C PRO A 81 -26.06 16.96 -3.07
N ILE A 82 -26.23 16.52 -4.33
CA ILE A 82 -25.89 17.33 -5.52
C ILE A 82 -26.82 18.53 -5.64
N GLY A 83 -26.23 19.74 -5.82
CA GLY A 83 -26.96 21.01 -5.89
C GLY A 83 -27.41 21.55 -4.55
N GLN A 84 -27.17 20.83 -3.45
CA GLN A 84 -27.50 21.32 -2.10
C GLN A 84 -26.38 22.19 -1.52
N LEU A 85 -26.70 23.00 -0.55
CA LEU A 85 -25.76 23.89 0.10
C LEU A 85 -25.22 23.28 1.38
N ALA A 86 -23.88 23.28 1.53
CA ALA A 86 -23.20 22.99 2.77
C ALA A 86 -22.45 24.23 3.27
N LYS A 87 -22.39 24.39 4.57
CA LYS A 87 -21.67 25.51 5.21
C LYS A 87 -20.37 24.98 5.82
N VAL A 88 -19.26 25.42 5.29
CA VAL A 88 -17.93 25.13 5.82
C VAL A 88 -17.45 26.36 6.60
N ASN A 89 -17.36 26.27 7.92
CA ASN A 89 -17.15 27.41 8.82
C ASN A 89 -18.17 28.53 8.57
N HIS A 90 -17.74 29.59 7.90
CA HIS A 90 -18.59 30.76 7.59
C HIS A 90 -18.99 30.87 6.11
N VAL A 91 -18.51 29.94 5.26
CA VAL A 91 -18.69 29.96 3.81
C VAL A 91 -19.74 28.95 3.38
N TRP A 92 -20.75 29.38 2.63
CA TRP A 92 -21.67 28.49 1.94
C TRP A 92 -21.09 28.04 0.61
N VAL A 93 -21.20 26.74 0.36
CA VAL A 93 -20.71 26.10 -0.88
C VAL A 93 -21.79 25.17 -1.43
N GLU A 94 -21.92 25.15 -2.74
CA GLU A 94 -22.82 24.24 -3.45
C GLU A 94 -22.09 22.89 -3.71
N VAL A 95 -22.74 21.79 -3.43
CA VAL A 95 -22.19 20.45 -3.66
C VAL A 95 -22.35 20.08 -5.12
N VAL A 96 -21.25 19.94 -5.84
CA VAL A 96 -21.22 19.59 -7.29
C VAL A 96 -20.81 18.14 -7.55
N GLY A 97 -20.26 17.45 -6.56
CA GLY A 97 -19.85 16.07 -6.70
C GLY A 97 -19.70 15.34 -5.37
N VAL A 98 -19.76 14.02 -5.44
CA VAL A 98 -19.49 13.11 -4.32
C VAL A 98 -18.51 12.04 -4.78
N LEU A 99 -17.45 11.81 -4.01
CA LEU A 99 -16.46 10.78 -4.31
C LEU A 99 -17.05 9.38 -4.14
N ALA A 100 -16.53 8.45 -4.92
CA ALA A 100 -16.81 7.05 -4.75
C ALA A 100 -16.33 6.59 -3.36
N ASP A 101 -17.11 5.71 -2.75
CA ASP A 101 -16.66 5.02 -1.55
C ASP A 101 -15.50 4.09 -1.93
N ARG A 102 -14.32 4.43 -1.47
CA ARG A 102 -13.17 3.53 -1.52
C ARG A 102 -13.03 2.91 -0.14
N ASP A 103 -13.52 1.70 -0.01
CA ASP A 103 -13.18 0.83 1.11
C ASP A 103 -11.70 0.38 0.98
N LEU A 104 -10.81 1.37 0.98
CA LEU A 104 -9.40 1.14 1.23
C LEU A 104 -9.32 0.81 2.71
N GLY A 105 -9.48 -0.49 3.01
CA GLY A 105 -9.40 -1.00 4.37
C GLY A 105 -8.33 -0.22 5.14
N LYS A 106 -8.54 -0.03 6.43
CA LYS A 106 -7.76 0.80 7.39
C LYS A 106 -6.25 0.65 7.33
N GLU A 107 -5.66 0.66 6.15
CA GLU A 107 -4.22 0.54 5.96
C GLU A 107 -3.60 1.93 6.00
N ASP A 108 -3.04 2.22 7.17
CA ASP A 108 -2.02 3.24 7.37
C ASP A 108 -0.77 2.79 6.57
N PHE A 109 -0.67 3.22 5.31
CA PHE A 109 0.53 2.95 4.52
C PHE A 109 1.60 3.98 4.91
N GLU A 110 2.52 3.59 5.79
CA GLU A 110 3.70 4.36 6.25
C GLU A 110 3.42 5.83 6.63
N GLY A 111 2.41 6.05 7.47
CA GLY A 111 2.08 7.40 7.98
C GLY A 111 1.24 8.26 7.03
N VAL A 112 0.86 7.72 5.86
CA VAL A 112 -0.16 8.33 5.00
C VAL A 112 -1.49 7.66 5.31
N LYS A 113 -2.33 8.32 6.09
CA LYS A 113 -3.68 7.86 6.41
C LYS A 113 -4.55 7.89 5.15
N LEU A 114 -4.65 6.76 4.45
CA LEU A 114 -5.44 6.62 3.23
C LEU A 114 -6.96 6.66 3.46
N GLY A 115 -7.41 6.41 4.70
CA GLY A 115 -8.84 6.45 5.06
C GLY A 115 -9.44 7.82 5.31
N LEU A 116 -8.65 8.91 5.23
CA LEU A 116 -9.14 10.25 5.53
C LEU A 116 -9.85 10.94 4.35
N GLU A 117 -9.81 10.36 3.15
CA GLU A 117 -10.38 11.00 1.95
C GLU A 117 -11.90 10.86 1.89
N SER A 118 -12.48 9.85 2.53
CA SER A 118 -13.93 9.68 2.65
C SER A 118 -14.59 10.74 3.53
N ASN A 119 -13.87 11.30 4.51
CA ASN A 119 -14.36 12.37 5.40
C ASN A 119 -13.69 13.72 5.08
N ARG A 120 -13.66 14.09 3.80
CA ARG A 120 -13.08 15.35 3.32
C ARG A 120 -14.04 16.13 2.45
N ILE A 121 -13.80 17.45 2.39
CA ILE A 121 -14.48 18.39 1.51
C ILE A 121 -13.43 19.08 0.65
N TYR A 122 -13.60 18.98 -0.65
CA TYR A 122 -12.68 19.57 -1.62
C TYR A 122 -13.29 20.82 -2.25
N LEU A 123 -12.56 21.91 -2.17
CA LEU A 123 -12.94 23.22 -2.70
C LEU A 123 -11.93 23.60 -3.79
N PRO A 124 -12.28 24.47 -4.77
CA PRO A 124 -11.27 25.02 -5.67
C PRO A 124 -10.20 25.80 -4.88
N LEU A 125 -8.93 25.61 -5.19
CA LEU A 125 -7.81 26.19 -4.43
C LEU A 125 -7.89 27.72 -4.34
N ALA A 126 -8.15 28.37 -5.47
CA ALA A 126 -8.29 29.83 -5.51
C ALA A 126 -9.48 30.32 -4.68
N SER A 127 -10.63 29.61 -4.73
CA SER A 127 -11.81 29.92 -3.92
C SER A 127 -11.55 29.75 -2.43
N ALA A 128 -10.84 28.69 -2.04
CA ALA A 128 -10.48 28.46 -0.65
C ALA A 128 -9.57 29.59 -0.13
N ARG A 129 -8.54 29.96 -0.91
CA ARG A 129 -7.65 31.08 -0.53
C ARG A 129 -8.35 32.42 -0.44
N ALA A 130 -9.32 32.69 -1.29
CA ALA A 130 -10.05 33.96 -1.31
C ALA A 130 -11.10 34.09 -0.18
N ARG A 131 -11.71 32.95 0.23
CA ARG A 131 -12.86 32.97 1.15
C ARG A 131 -12.53 32.62 2.58
N PHE A 132 -11.45 31.85 2.82
CA PHE A 132 -11.02 31.44 4.17
C PHE A 132 -9.86 32.32 4.63
N ARG A 133 -9.77 32.51 5.94
CA ARG A 133 -8.70 33.26 6.56
C ARG A 133 -7.55 32.34 6.92
N PHE A 134 -6.38 32.62 6.37
CA PHE A 134 -5.12 31.95 6.73
C PHE A 134 -4.26 32.93 7.54
N GLN A 135 -3.39 32.38 8.39
CA GLN A 135 -2.45 33.24 9.11
C GLN A 135 -1.38 33.76 8.15
N PRO A 136 -0.87 34.99 8.34
CA PRO A 136 0.14 35.56 7.44
C PRO A 136 1.45 34.77 7.34
N GLN A 137 1.70 33.89 8.30
CA GLN A 137 2.90 33.03 8.39
C GLN A 137 2.64 31.58 7.94
N GLU A 138 1.41 31.23 7.55
CA GLU A 138 1.11 29.92 7.01
C GLU A 138 1.54 29.83 5.55
N ASP A 139 2.08 28.65 5.20
CA ASP A 139 2.45 28.35 3.82
C ASP A 139 1.28 28.50 2.86
N GLU A 140 1.56 28.95 1.66
CA GLU A 140 0.51 29.09 0.62
C GLU A 140 -0.07 27.73 0.20
N ILE A 141 0.72 26.66 0.30
CA ILE A 141 0.40 25.29 -0.13
C ILE A 141 0.95 24.33 0.91
N ASP A 142 0.11 23.42 1.40
CA ASP A 142 0.52 22.42 2.38
C ASP A 142 1.02 21.13 1.72
N ARG A 143 0.53 20.82 0.52
CA ARG A 143 0.93 19.65 -0.25
C ARG A 143 0.96 19.95 -1.73
N PHE A 144 1.95 19.39 -2.36
CA PHE A 144 2.14 19.48 -3.81
C PHE A 144 2.37 18.11 -4.40
N LEU A 145 1.60 17.73 -5.42
CA LEU A 145 1.79 16.51 -6.17
C LEU A 145 2.39 16.85 -7.52
N LEU A 146 3.44 16.16 -7.90
CA LEU A 146 4.07 16.26 -9.21
C LEU A 146 4.08 14.89 -9.87
N ARG A 147 3.49 14.80 -11.05
CA ARG A 147 3.56 13.62 -11.90
C ARG A 147 4.68 13.78 -12.92
N LEU A 148 5.55 12.79 -12.98
CA LEU A 148 6.55 12.66 -14.03
C LEU A 148 6.03 11.67 -15.08
N ASP A 149 6.17 12.00 -16.36
CA ASP A 149 5.66 11.15 -17.45
C ASP A 149 6.54 9.92 -17.68
N ASP A 150 7.85 10.02 -17.36
CA ASP A 150 8.80 8.90 -17.47
C ASP A 150 9.20 8.38 -16.07
N PRO A 151 8.85 7.13 -15.72
CA PRO A 151 9.24 6.53 -14.44
C PRO A 151 10.77 6.47 -14.22
N ASN A 152 11.57 6.39 -15.28
CA ASN A 152 13.04 6.33 -15.18
C ASN A 152 13.66 7.65 -14.74
N GLN A 153 12.95 8.75 -14.94
CA GLN A 153 13.37 10.10 -14.54
C GLN A 153 12.96 10.47 -13.11
N LEU A 154 12.23 9.60 -12.41
CA LEU A 154 11.71 9.86 -11.06
C LEU A 154 12.84 10.20 -10.07
N ALA A 155 13.91 9.41 -10.05
CA ALA A 155 15.04 9.66 -9.14
C ALA A 155 15.78 10.96 -9.47
N GLY A 156 16.00 11.25 -10.75
CA GLY A 156 16.62 12.49 -11.21
C GLY A 156 15.72 13.70 -10.94
N GLY A 157 14.44 13.61 -11.28
CA GLY A 157 13.45 14.65 -11.04
C GLY A 157 13.27 14.97 -9.56
N ALA A 158 13.26 13.94 -8.70
CA ALA A 158 13.21 14.11 -7.26
C ALA A 158 14.45 14.85 -6.73
N GLY A 159 15.64 14.52 -7.23
CA GLY A 159 16.88 15.22 -6.86
C GLY A 159 16.86 16.70 -7.25
N VAL A 160 16.39 17.01 -8.47
CA VAL A 160 16.26 18.41 -8.93
C VAL A 160 15.22 19.16 -8.09
N LEU A 161 14.09 18.51 -7.77
CA LEU A 161 13.05 19.11 -6.94
C LEU A 161 13.55 19.37 -5.52
N ALA A 162 14.28 18.41 -4.92
CA ALA A 162 14.87 18.57 -3.60
C ALA A 162 15.86 19.76 -3.57
N ALA A 163 16.78 19.84 -4.54
CA ALA A 163 17.73 20.94 -4.63
C ALA A 163 17.05 22.31 -4.80
N LEU A 164 15.94 22.36 -5.53
CA LEU A 164 15.14 23.56 -5.74
C LEU A 164 14.42 24.00 -4.45
N LEU A 165 13.88 23.05 -3.71
CA LEU A 165 13.23 23.28 -2.42
C LEU A 165 14.26 23.75 -1.39
N ASP A 166 15.41 23.07 -1.27
CA ASP A 166 16.50 23.47 -0.38
C ASP A 166 16.97 24.90 -0.64
N GLN A 167 17.11 25.26 -1.93
CA GLN A 167 17.50 26.62 -2.31
C GLN A 167 16.43 27.66 -1.92
N ARG A 168 15.15 27.32 -2.08
CA ARG A 168 14.03 28.21 -1.76
C ARG A 168 13.78 28.36 -0.27
N HIS A 169 14.00 27.29 0.50
CA HIS A 169 13.83 27.25 1.94
C HIS A 169 15.11 27.55 2.72
N ALA A 170 16.15 28.06 2.02
CA ALA A 170 17.44 28.41 2.62
C ALA A 170 18.09 27.29 3.45
N GLY A 171 17.88 26.04 3.06
CA GLY A 171 18.40 24.84 3.72
C GLY A 171 17.62 24.43 4.99
N MET A 172 16.47 25.03 5.27
CA MET A 172 15.60 24.59 6.36
C MET A 172 14.86 23.31 5.94
N ALA A 173 14.88 22.29 6.81
CA ALA A 173 14.19 21.02 6.59
C ALA A 173 12.71 21.11 7.04
N ASP A 174 11.95 22.01 6.45
CA ASP A 174 10.54 22.28 6.73
C ASP A 174 9.58 21.62 5.71
N TYR A 175 10.12 20.84 4.78
CA TYR A 175 9.36 20.06 3.81
C TYR A 175 9.72 18.56 3.85
N GLN A 176 8.81 17.72 3.40
CA GLN A 176 9.02 16.29 3.21
C GLN A 176 8.78 15.89 1.77
N LEU A 177 9.81 15.37 1.09
CA LEU A 177 9.69 14.81 -0.24
C LEU A 177 9.44 13.30 -0.18
N VAL A 178 8.25 12.87 -0.63
CA VAL A 178 7.88 11.46 -0.68
C VAL A 178 7.93 10.98 -2.13
N VAL A 179 8.81 10.01 -2.42
CA VAL A 179 8.94 9.38 -3.73
C VAL A 179 8.42 7.95 -3.63
N PRO A 180 7.21 7.64 -4.13
CA PRO A 180 6.57 6.32 -3.96
C PRO A 180 7.44 5.16 -4.47
N GLN A 181 8.19 5.36 -5.56
CA GLN A 181 9.06 4.32 -6.11
C GLN A 181 10.16 3.87 -5.13
N GLN A 182 10.69 4.76 -4.31
CA GLN A 182 11.69 4.41 -3.29
C GLN A 182 11.09 3.54 -2.19
N LEU A 183 9.85 3.82 -1.80
CA LEU A 183 9.10 3.00 -0.85
C LEU A 183 8.90 1.57 -1.39
N PHE A 184 8.46 1.42 -2.64
CA PHE A 184 8.33 0.10 -3.27
C PHE A 184 9.66 -0.67 -3.34
N GLN A 185 10.78 -0.01 -3.66
CA GLN A 185 12.09 -0.64 -3.67
C GLN A 185 12.53 -1.08 -2.27
N GLN A 186 12.23 -0.32 -1.26
CA GLN A 186 12.54 -0.66 0.14
C GLN A 186 11.74 -1.88 0.60
N HIS A 187 10.44 -1.94 0.28
CA HIS A 187 9.61 -3.11 0.52
C HIS A 187 10.14 -4.37 -0.17
N GLN A 188 10.53 -4.26 -1.44
CA GLN A 188 11.12 -5.40 -2.18
C GLN A 188 12.43 -5.90 -1.54
N LYS A 189 13.30 -4.99 -1.07
CA LYS A 189 14.53 -5.36 -0.36
C LYS A 189 14.21 -6.11 0.94
N THR A 190 13.27 -5.63 1.72
CA THR A 190 12.84 -6.25 2.97
C THR A 190 12.26 -7.65 2.70
N GLN A 191 11.36 -7.80 1.72
CA GLN A 191 10.83 -9.10 1.33
C GLN A 191 11.93 -10.08 0.89
N ARG A 192 12.92 -9.61 0.13
CA ARG A 192 14.05 -10.43 -0.30
C ARG A 192 14.90 -10.92 0.88
N ILE A 193 15.13 -10.06 1.87
CA ILE A 193 15.82 -10.45 3.11
C ILE A 193 15.03 -11.54 3.84
N PHE A 194 13.72 -11.38 4.00
CA PHE A 194 12.85 -12.39 4.60
C PHE A 194 12.91 -13.72 3.85
N GLN A 195 12.84 -13.70 2.51
CA GLN A 195 12.94 -14.91 1.69
C GLN A 195 14.29 -15.63 1.89
N VAL A 196 15.40 -14.90 1.93
CA VAL A 196 16.75 -15.47 2.17
C VAL A 196 16.84 -16.08 3.57
N VAL A 197 16.37 -15.38 4.59
CA VAL A 197 16.38 -15.87 5.98
C VAL A 197 15.51 -17.12 6.13
N MET A 198 14.29 -17.11 5.59
CA MET A 198 13.39 -18.28 5.61
C MET A 198 14.01 -19.46 4.83
N GLY A 199 14.62 -19.19 3.68
CA GLY A 199 15.34 -20.20 2.91
C GLY A 199 16.52 -20.81 3.66
N ALA A 200 17.27 -19.99 4.40
CA ALA A 200 18.37 -20.47 5.25
C ALA A 200 17.86 -21.36 6.41
N ILE A 201 16.81 -20.95 7.10
CA ILE A 201 16.18 -21.74 8.17
C ILE A 201 15.67 -23.08 7.63
N ALA A 202 14.97 -23.06 6.48
CA ALA A 202 14.49 -24.26 5.82
C ALA A 202 15.67 -25.18 5.41
N GLY A 203 16.75 -24.60 4.90
CA GLY A 203 17.96 -25.35 4.53
C GLY A 203 18.62 -26.05 5.72
N VAL A 204 18.77 -25.35 6.84
CA VAL A 204 19.31 -25.93 8.08
C VAL A 204 18.38 -27.04 8.60
N SER A 205 17.07 -26.84 8.59
CA SER A 205 16.09 -27.85 9.00
C SER A 205 16.16 -29.11 8.13
N LEU A 206 16.34 -28.92 6.81
CA LEU A 206 16.51 -30.02 5.86
C LEU A 206 17.79 -30.81 6.13
N LEU A 207 18.90 -30.14 6.44
CA LEU A 207 20.18 -30.78 6.81
C LEU A 207 20.03 -31.62 8.08
N VAL A 208 19.40 -31.07 9.11
CA VAL A 208 19.16 -31.79 10.37
C VAL A 208 18.28 -33.03 10.14
N GLY A 209 17.18 -32.86 9.36
CA GLY A 209 16.33 -33.97 8.96
C GLY A 209 17.08 -35.03 8.14
N GLY A 210 17.96 -34.63 7.22
CA GLY A 210 18.82 -35.51 6.43
C GLY A 210 19.79 -36.32 7.28
N ILE A 211 20.41 -35.71 8.30
CA ILE A 211 21.27 -36.41 9.28
C ILE A 211 20.45 -37.42 10.06
N GLY A 212 19.22 -37.10 10.45
CA GLY A 212 18.30 -38.04 11.11
C GLY A 212 18.03 -39.28 10.27
N ILE A 213 17.70 -39.10 8.98
CA ILE A 213 17.46 -40.20 8.04
C ILE A 213 18.73 -41.02 7.85
N MET A 214 19.88 -40.37 7.72
CA MET A 214 21.18 -41.06 7.59
C MET A 214 21.42 -41.98 8.80
N ASN A 215 21.20 -41.51 10.02
CA ASN A 215 21.43 -42.31 11.22
C ASN A 215 20.47 -43.52 11.30
N ILE A 216 19.19 -43.34 10.93
CA ILE A 216 18.23 -44.42 10.88
C ILE A 216 18.63 -45.47 9.83
N MET A 217 19.01 -45.02 8.64
CA MET A 217 19.43 -45.92 7.57
C MET A 217 20.73 -46.67 7.92
N LEU A 218 21.67 -46.04 8.62
CA LEU A 218 22.87 -46.69 9.10
C LEU A 218 22.55 -47.80 10.11
N ALA A 219 21.64 -47.53 11.05
CA ALA A 219 21.18 -48.55 12.01
C ALA A 219 20.51 -49.74 11.30
N ASN A 220 19.62 -49.48 10.33
CA ASN A 220 18.93 -50.50 9.56
C ASN A 220 19.94 -51.40 8.78
N VAL A 221 20.98 -50.82 8.19
CA VAL A 221 22.00 -51.57 7.50
C VAL A 221 22.80 -52.45 8.47
N LEU A 222 23.12 -51.94 9.66
CA LEU A 222 23.83 -52.68 10.68
C LEU A 222 23.03 -53.86 11.21
N GLU A 223 21.69 -53.71 11.46
CA GLU A 223 20.82 -54.76 11.88
C GLU A 223 20.66 -55.87 10.83
N ARG A 224 20.56 -55.49 9.55
CA ARG A 224 20.36 -56.46 8.44
C ARG A 224 21.64 -57.00 7.83
N ARG A 225 22.78 -56.91 8.53
CA ARG A 225 24.10 -57.40 8.00
C ARG A 225 24.08 -58.86 7.55
N ARG A 226 23.38 -59.76 8.29
CA ARG A 226 23.29 -61.20 7.93
C ARG A 226 22.48 -61.39 6.65
N GLU A 227 21.40 -60.68 6.43
CA GLU A 227 20.60 -60.74 5.22
C GLU A 227 21.36 -60.21 4.02
N ILE A 228 22.11 -59.09 4.16
CA ILE A 228 22.98 -58.54 3.14
C ILE A 228 24.09 -59.55 2.78
N GLY A 229 24.70 -60.18 3.77
CA GLY A 229 25.70 -61.20 3.57
C GLY A 229 25.15 -62.42 2.79
N LEU A 230 23.97 -62.90 3.10
CA LEU A 230 23.30 -63.99 2.41
C LEU A 230 22.97 -63.57 0.94
N MET A 231 22.41 -62.42 0.69
CA MET A 231 22.09 -61.93 -0.63
C MET A 231 23.38 -61.87 -1.50
N ARG A 232 24.48 -61.39 -0.92
CA ARG A 232 25.77 -61.34 -1.64
C ARG A 232 26.36 -62.75 -1.89
N ALA A 233 26.20 -63.67 -0.99
CA ALA A 233 26.63 -65.07 -1.18
C ALA A 233 25.83 -65.76 -2.30
N LEU A 234 24.55 -65.38 -2.49
CA LEU A 234 23.69 -65.86 -3.58
C LEU A 234 23.91 -65.12 -4.91
N GLY A 235 24.91 -64.21 -5.00
CA GLY A 235 25.31 -63.54 -6.25
C GLY A 235 24.78 -62.15 -6.47
N ALA A 236 24.11 -61.54 -5.48
CA ALA A 236 23.65 -60.15 -5.59
C ALA A 236 24.83 -59.19 -5.72
N ARG A 237 24.76 -58.27 -6.69
CA ARG A 237 25.77 -57.24 -6.91
C ARG A 237 25.63 -56.14 -5.85
N ARG A 238 26.75 -55.48 -5.53
CA ARG A 238 26.76 -54.35 -4.60
C ARG A 238 25.76 -53.26 -4.97
N ARG A 239 25.53 -53.03 -6.28
CA ARG A 239 24.59 -52.06 -6.81
C ARG A 239 23.14 -52.42 -6.47
N ASP A 240 22.81 -53.70 -6.44
CA ASP A 240 21.44 -54.17 -6.18
C ASP A 240 21.06 -53.91 -4.72
N VAL A 241 21.99 -54.16 -3.80
CA VAL A 241 21.82 -53.89 -2.36
C VAL A 241 21.71 -52.40 -2.12
N ILE A 242 22.58 -51.56 -2.71
CA ILE A 242 22.50 -50.09 -2.58
C ILE A 242 21.16 -49.57 -3.13
N ALA A 243 20.74 -50.06 -4.30
CA ALA A 243 19.48 -49.64 -4.93
C ALA A 243 18.24 -50.01 -4.09
N GLN A 244 18.29 -51.10 -3.33
CA GLN A 244 17.26 -51.50 -2.42
C GLN A 244 17.09 -50.50 -1.26
N PHE A 245 18.19 -50.19 -0.56
CA PHE A 245 18.18 -49.22 0.54
C PHE A 245 17.86 -47.81 0.08
N LEU A 246 18.32 -47.41 -1.13
CA LEU A 246 18.04 -46.11 -1.70
C LEU A 246 16.55 -45.97 -2.04
N ARG A 247 15.91 -47.03 -2.58
CA ARG A 247 14.46 -47.04 -2.82
C ARG A 247 13.65 -46.93 -1.52
N GLU A 248 14.04 -47.67 -0.49
CA GLU A 248 13.39 -47.61 0.83
C GLU A 248 13.50 -46.21 1.43
N ALA A 249 14.68 -45.59 1.43
CA ALA A 249 14.87 -44.22 1.87
C ALA A 249 14.05 -43.22 1.04
N SER A 250 14.02 -43.38 -0.29
CA SER A 250 13.26 -42.48 -1.18
C SER A 250 11.74 -42.54 -0.89
N VAL A 251 11.19 -43.72 -0.65
CA VAL A 251 9.76 -43.87 -0.31
C VAL A 251 9.43 -43.15 0.99
N ILE A 252 10.28 -43.30 2.02
CA ILE A 252 10.10 -42.63 3.32
C ILE A 252 10.18 -41.11 3.14
N CYS A 253 11.18 -40.63 2.37
CA CYS A 253 11.35 -39.21 2.10
C CYS A 253 10.15 -38.61 1.34
N ILE A 254 9.63 -39.30 0.32
CA ILE A 254 8.46 -38.84 -0.46
C ILE A 254 7.22 -38.80 0.41
N ALA A 255 6.98 -39.86 1.21
CA ALA A 255 5.86 -39.90 2.14
C ALA A 255 5.93 -38.76 3.18
N GLY A 256 7.11 -38.54 3.76
CA GLY A 256 7.36 -37.45 4.70
C GLY A 256 7.18 -36.06 4.05
N ALA A 257 7.63 -35.88 2.82
CA ALA A 257 7.47 -34.62 2.08
C ALA A 257 6.00 -34.31 1.79
N LEU A 258 5.20 -35.32 1.37
CA LEU A 258 3.77 -35.16 1.13
C LEU A 258 3.02 -34.80 2.42
N LEU A 259 3.31 -35.50 3.52
CA LEU A 259 2.73 -35.18 4.82
C LEU A 259 3.13 -33.79 5.30
N GLY A 260 4.39 -33.42 5.16
CA GLY A 260 4.88 -32.09 5.51
C GLY A 260 4.22 -30.98 4.71
N LEU A 261 3.99 -31.19 3.41
CA LEU A 261 3.32 -30.24 2.53
C LEU A 261 1.84 -30.06 2.94
N VAL A 262 1.14 -31.14 3.22
CA VAL A 262 -0.26 -31.08 3.67
C VAL A 262 -0.36 -30.36 5.03
N LEU A 263 0.48 -30.72 5.99
CA LEU A 263 0.50 -30.08 7.31
C LEU A 263 0.87 -28.60 7.21
N GLY A 264 1.86 -28.26 6.36
CA GLY A 264 2.24 -26.87 6.11
C GLY A 264 1.12 -26.04 5.50
N ALA A 265 0.38 -26.62 4.54
CA ALA A 265 -0.77 -25.95 3.92
C ALA A 265 -1.92 -25.74 4.93
N ILE A 266 -2.20 -26.74 5.78
CA ILE A 266 -3.23 -26.62 6.82
C ILE A 266 -2.85 -25.53 7.84
N LEU A 267 -1.60 -25.51 8.30
CA LEU A 267 -1.10 -24.49 9.22
C LEU A 267 -1.17 -23.10 8.63
N ALA A 268 -0.75 -22.94 7.36
CA ALA A 268 -0.82 -21.66 6.65
C ALA A 268 -2.28 -21.17 6.55
N TYR A 269 -3.20 -22.06 6.21
CA TYR A 269 -4.63 -21.74 6.15
C TYR A 269 -5.20 -21.33 7.52
N LEU A 270 -4.86 -22.05 8.58
CA LEU A 270 -5.29 -21.72 9.93
C LEU A 270 -4.77 -20.35 10.38
N ILE A 271 -3.48 -20.08 10.15
CA ILE A 271 -2.88 -18.76 10.47
C ILE A 271 -3.59 -17.64 9.72
N ALA A 272 -3.86 -17.84 8.43
CA ALA A 272 -4.57 -16.83 7.62
C ALA A 272 -5.99 -16.58 8.15
N ALA A 273 -6.71 -17.63 8.51
CA ALA A 273 -8.07 -17.54 9.04
C ALA A 273 -8.12 -16.83 10.41
N PHE A 274 -7.13 -17.09 11.28
CA PHE A 274 -7.05 -16.43 12.60
C PHE A 274 -6.49 -15.01 12.54
N ALA A 275 -5.55 -14.74 11.63
CA ALA A 275 -4.91 -13.43 11.51
C ALA A 275 -5.70 -12.45 10.63
N GLY A 276 -6.76 -12.87 9.97
CA GLY A 276 -7.54 -12.04 9.03
C GLY A 276 -6.75 -11.63 7.78
N TRP A 277 -5.65 -12.33 7.49
CA TRP A 277 -4.83 -12.04 6.32
C TRP A 277 -5.33 -12.85 5.12
N GLN A 278 -5.51 -12.18 4.01
CA GLN A 278 -5.78 -12.86 2.74
C GLN A 278 -4.46 -13.52 2.27
N VAL A 279 -4.46 -14.84 2.20
CA VAL A 279 -3.38 -15.60 1.56
C VAL A 279 -3.62 -15.54 0.07
N ALA A 280 -2.76 -14.79 -0.65
CA ALA A 280 -2.74 -14.76 -2.10
C ALA A 280 -2.00 -16.00 -2.65
#